data_8e4a6da0b6230a67c04ba3a9b91a9190
#
_entry.id   8e4a6da0b6230a67c04ba3a9b91a9190
#
_cell.length_a   1.000
_cell.length_b   1.000
_cell.length_c   1.000
_cell.angle_alpha   90.00
_cell.angle_beta   90.00
_cell.angle_gamma   90.00
#
_symmetry.space_group_name_H-M   'P 1'
#
loop_
_entity.id
_entity.type
_entity.pdbx_description
1 polymer ?
#
loop_
_entity_poly.entity_id
_entity_poly.type
_entity_poly.pdbx_seq_one_letter_code
_entity_poly.pdbx_strand_id
1 'polypeptide(L)'
;MVYESYLCLTIVILYMKLSSIVRKFIMALSGLFLIIFLITHLIINSFTLSPSKDLFNDAAHFMATNPVIYLMQYVLALGFIIHIGMGIKLTIQNKIARPKNYAFNQSHKNADLSSRSMIISGGLVLVFLVLHLRDYFYELKFIGLPEGVTDY
;
A
#
# COMPACT_ATOMS: atom_id res chain seq x y z
N MET A 1 21.03 17.37 -12.68
CA MET A 1 20.50 16.38 -13.64
C MET A 1 21.35 15.09 -13.71
N VAL A 2 22.69 15.15 -13.83
CA VAL A 2 23.56 13.94 -13.90
C VAL A 2 23.60 13.16 -12.58
N TYR A 3 23.63 13.83 -11.43
CA TYR A 3 23.67 13.19 -10.09
C TYR A 3 22.41 12.38 -9.75
N GLU A 4 21.24 12.84 -10.16
CA GLU A 4 19.98 12.10 -9.93
C GLU A 4 19.91 10.80 -10.72
N SER A 5 20.48 10.81 -11.94
CA SER A 5 20.56 9.60 -12.76
C SER A 5 21.46 8.54 -12.13
N TYR A 6 22.59 8.94 -11.55
CA TYR A 6 23.50 8.01 -10.86
C TYR A 6 22.90 7.47 -9.56
N LEU A 7 22.19 8.30 -8.78
CA LEU A 7 21.52 7.85 -7.57
C LEU A 7 20.43 6.82 -7.88
N CYS A 8 19.62 7.09 -8.88
CA CYS A 8 18.58 6.16 -9.34
C CYS A 8 19.20 4.84 -9.86
N LEU A 9 20.26 4.92 -10.65
CA LEU A 9 20.98 3.75 -11.16
C LEU A 9 21.63 2.94 -10.04
N THR A 10 22.23 3.61 -9.05
CA THR A 10 22.85 2.96 -7.88
C THR A 10 21.80 2.26 -7.02
N ILE A 11 20.66 2.90 -6.78
CA ILE A 11 19.53 2.29 -6.07
C ILE A 11 19.01 1.06 -6.83
N VAL A 12 18.84 1.16 -8.15
CA VAL A 12 18.40 0.02 -8.99
C VAL A 12 19.40 -1.12 -8.97
N ILE A 13 20.71 -0.83 -9.04
CA ILE A 13 21.77 -1.85 -9.01
C ILE A 13 21.85 -2.49 -7.62
N LEU A 14 21.78 -1.71 -6.54
CA LEU A 14 21.74 -2.22 -5.16
C LEU A 14 20.54 -3.13 -4.94
N TYR A 15 19.39 -2.72 -5.48
CA TYR A 15 18.13 -3.47 -5.42
C TYR A 15 18.16 -4.77 -6.24
N MET A 16 18.91 -4.81 -7.34
CA MET A 16 19.11 -6.03 -8.14
C MET A 16 20.02 -7.07 -7.46
N LYS A 17 20.90 -6.65 -6.54
CA LYS A 17 21.82 -7.54 -5.78
C LYS A 17 21.22 -8.13 -4.50
N LEU A 18 20.00 -7.72 -4.11
CA LEU A 18 19.35 -8.28 -2.93
C LEU A 18 19.11 -9.79 -3.10
N SER A 19 19.50 -10.57 -2.09
CA SER A 19 19.25 -12.00 -2.08
C SER A 19 17.75 -12.30 -2.16
N SER A 20 17.40 -13.50 -2.64
CA SER A 20 15.98 -13.91 -2.74
C SER A 20 15.28 -13.91 -1.39
N ILE A 21 16.01 -14.19 -0.31
CA ILE A 21 15.49 -14.17 1.06
C ILE A 21 15.14 -12.73 1.49
N VAL A 22 16.05 -11.78 1.26
CA VAL A 22 15.85 -10.37 1.63
C VAL A 22 14.64 -9.78 0.87
N ARG A 23 14.48 -10.09 -0.40
CA ARG A 23 13.31 -9.65 -1.19
C ARG A 23 11.99 -10.17 -0.61
N LYS A 24 11.94 -11.44 -0.23
CA LYS A 24 10.77 -12.04 0.41
C LYS A 24 10.49 -11.40 1.77
N PHE A 25 11.54 -11.14 2.54
CA PHE A 25 11.40 -10.50 3.85
C PHE A 25 10.86 -9.07 3.74
N ILE A 26 11.38 -8.25 2.82
CA ILE A 26 10.88 -6.89 2.56
C ILE A 26 9.40 -6.93 2.15
N MET A 27 9.04 -7.87 1.25
CA MET A 27 7.66 -8.02 0.80
C MET A 27 6.72 -8.40 1.94
N ALA A 28 7.12 -9.33 2.80
CA ALA A 28 6.32 -9.75 3.95
C ALA A 28 6.20 -8.64 5.00
N LEU A 29 7.30 -7.96 5.31
CA LEU A 29 7.34 -6.88 6.31
C LEU A 29 6.50 -5.68 5.85
N SER A 30 6.63 -5.26 4.60
CA SER A 30 5.82 -4.18 4.05
C SER A 30 4.33 -4.55 4.03
N GLY A 31 3.99 -5.79 3.66
CA GLY A 31 2.61 -6.27 3.71
C GLY A 31 2.02 -6.28 5.12
N LEU A 32 2.77 -6.76 6.11
CA LEU A 32 2.35 -6.75 7.51
C LEU A 32 2.12 -5.31 8.01
N PHE A 33 3.02 -4.40 7.68
CA PHE A 33 2.87 -2.98 8.03
C PHE A 33 1.57 -2.39 7.44
N LEU A 34 1.26 -2.68 6.18
CA LEU A 34 0.03 -2.22 5.54
C LEU A 34 -1.23 -2.84 6.15
N ILE A 35 -1.17 -4.12 6.57
CA ILE A 35 -2.30 -4.77 7.27
C ILE A 35 -2.59 -4.09 8.62
N ILE A 36 -1.56 -3.79 9.40
CA ILE A 36 -1.71 -3.07 10.67
C ILE A 36 -2.36 -1.70 10.44
N PHE A 37 -1.90 -0.98 9.42
CA PHE A 37 -2.52 0.29 9.03
C PHE A 37 -4.00 0.10 8.65
N LEU A 38 -4.33 -0.88 7.82
CA LEU A 38 -5.71 -1.11 7.38
C LEU A 38 -6.64 -1.44 8.55
N ILE A 39 -6.19 -2.23 9.52
CA ILE A 39 -6.97 -2.53 10.73
C ILE A 39 -7.24 -1.24 11.53
N THR A 40 -6.21 -0.44 11.78
CA THR A 40 -6.35 0.82 12.50
C THR A 40 -7.28 1.79 11.75
N HIS A 41 -7.10 1.89 10.44
CA HIS A 41 -7.93 2.72 9.57
C HIS A 41 -9.41 2.28 9.58
N LEU A 42 -9.66 0.99 9.52
CA LEU A 42 -11.01 0.42 9.62
C LEU A 42 -11.67 0.74 10.97
N ILE A 43 -10.94 0.57 12.08
CA ILE A 43 -11.44 0.87 13.42
C ILE A 43 -11.88 2.33 13.53
N ILE A 44 -11.02 3.27 13.10
CA ILE A 44 -11.32 4.71 13.16
C ILE A 44 -12.53 5.06 12.29
N ASN A 45 -12.58 4.53 11.07
CA ASN A 45 -13.72 4.76 10.19
C ASN A 45 -15.00 4.13 10.70
N SER A 46 -14.92 3.05 11.50
CA SER A 46 -16.10 2.45 12.14
C SER A 46 -16.76 3.36 13.18
N PHE A 47 -16.05 4.36 13.69
CA PHE A 47 -16.63 5.34 14.61
C PHE A 47 -17.70 6.23 13.96
N THR A 48 -17.72 6.34 12.63
CA THR A 48 -18.81 7.00 11.90
C THR A 48 -20.17 6.32 12.09
N LEU A 49 -20.16 5.03 12.48
CA LEU A 49 -21.39 4.27 12.79
C LEU A 49 -21.88 4.49 14.22
N SER A 50 -21.10 5.22 15.04
CA SER A 50 -21.50 5.55 16.41
C SER A 50 -22.69 6.52 16.42
N PRO A 51 -23.63 6.40 17.38
CA PRO A 51 -24.67 7.39 17.58
C PRO A 51 -24.13 8.78 17.95
N SER A 52 -22.98 8.86 18.59
CA SER A 52 -22.28 10.12 18.90
C SER A 52 -21.30 10.47 17.79
N LYS A 53 -21.48 11.64 17.20
CA LYS A 53 -20.53 12.19 16.23
C LYS A 53 -19.19 12.57 16.83
N ASP A 54 -19.17 12.87 18.14
CA ASP A 54 -17.98 13.33 18.85
C ASP A 54 -16.86 12.31 18.81
N LEU A 55 -17.19 11.01 18.92
CA LEU A 55 -16.20 9.94 18.89
C LEU A 55 -15.37 9.92 17.59
N PHE A 56 -16.04 10.11 16.45
CA PHE A 56 -15.35 10.19 15.17
C PHE A 56 -14.57 11.48 15.03
N ASN A 57 -15.17 12.61 15.40
CA ASN A 57 -14.54 13.93 15.30
C ASN A 57 -13.29 14.03 16.17
N ASP A 58 -13.34 13.54 17.42
CA ASP A 58 -12.17 13.50 18.32
C ASP A 58 -11.05 12.64 17.74
N ALA A 59 -11.37 11.46 17.21
CA ALA A 59 -10.40 10.59 16.57
C ALA A 59 -9.80 11.23 15.31
N ALA A 60 -10.62 11.84 14.46
CA ALA A 60 -10.19 12.53 13.26
C ALA A 60 -9.30 13.74 13.58
N HIS A 61 -9.68 14.55 14.59
CA HIS A 61 -8.89 15.67 15.07
C HIS A 61 -7.53 15.21 15.60
N PHE A 62 -7.51 14.16 16.43
CA PHE A 62 -6.25 13.58 16.92
C PHE A 62 -5.35 13.11 15.78
N MET A 63 -5.92 12.43 14.76
CA MET A 63 -5.16 11.97 13.60
C MET A 63 -4.62 13.14 12.75
N ALA A 64 -5.37 14.23 12.64
CA ALA A 64 -4.98 15.39 11.83
C ALA A 64 -3.91 16.26 12.53
N THR A 65 -3.90 16.32 13.87
CA THR A 65 -3.06 17.25 14.64
C THR A 65 -1.82 16.61 15.24
N ASN A 66 -1.78 15.28 15.38
CA ASN A 66 -0.66 14.58 15.99
C ASN A 66 0.58 14.55 15.08
N PRO A 67 1.74 15.11 15.51
CA PRO A 67 2.94 15.19 14.68
C PRO A 67 3.54 13.81 14.33
N VAL A 68 3.35 12.80 15.19
CA VAL A 68 3.80 11.43 14.92
C VAL A 68 2.99 10.84 13.75
N ILE A 69 1.69 11.05 13.75
CA ILE A 69 0.81 10.56 12.68
C ILE A 69 1.08 11.32 11.37
N TYR A 70 1.35 12.61 11.47
CA TYR A 70 1.79 13.40 10.32
C TYR A 70 3.06 12.84 9.66
N LEU A 71 4.05 12.40 10.46
CA LEU A 71 5.24 11.72 9.95
C LEU A 71 4.90 10.34 9.36
N MET A 72 4.03 9.59 10.05
CA MET A 72 3.63 8.23 9.64
C MET A 72 2.93 8.20 8.28
N GLN A 73 2.27 9.26 7.83
CA GLN A 73 1.67 9.29 6.49
C GLN A 73 2.72 9.15 5.37
N TYR A 74 3.92 9.74 5.55
CA TYR A 74 5.02 9.59 4.57
C TYR A 74 5.64 8.19 4.62
N VAL A 75 5.77 7.63 5.82
CA VAL A 75 6.23 6.24 6.00
C VAL A 75 5.25 5.26 5.35
N LEU A 76 3.95 5.52 5.49
CA LEU A 76 2.89 4.73 4.87
C LEU A 76 2.94 4.82 3.34
N ALA A 77 3.07 6.03 2.78
CA ALA A 77 3.22 6.22 1.34
C ALA A 77 4.43 5.46 0.79
N LEU A 78 5.58 5.55 1.48
CA LEU A 78 6.79 4.80 1.14
C LEU A 78 6.55 3.28 1.22
N GLY A 79 5.86 2.81 2.25
CA GLY A 79 5.47 1.40 2.43
C GLY A 79 4.63 0.88 1.26
N PHE A 80 3.64 1.65 0.80
CA PHE A 80 2.85 1.33 -0.39
C PHE A 80 3.71 1.23 -1.65
N ILE A 81 4.57 2.22 -1.89
CA ILE A 81 5.45 2.25 -3.07
C ILE A 81 6.37 1.03 -3.09
N ILE A 82 7.00 0.70 -1.95
CA ILE A 82 7.87 -0.46 -1.83
C ILE A 82 7.09 -1.75 -2.07
N HIS A 83 5.93 -1.91 -1.42
CA HIS A 83 5.12 -3.13 -1.52
C HIS A 83 4.64 -3.36 -2.95
N ILE A 84 4.06 -2.35 -3.59
CA ILE A 84 3.56 -2.43 -4.97
C ILE A 84 4.72 -2.69 -5.94
N GLY A 85 5.80 -1.92 -5.83
CA GLY A 85 6.98 -2.08 -6.70
C GLY A 85 7.61 -3.46 -6.59
N MET A 86 7.74 -3.99 -5.36
CA MET A 86 8.22 -5.35 -5.13
C MET A 86 7.28 -6.41 -5.68
N GLY A 87 5.96 -6.25 -5.47
CA GLY A 87 4.94 -7.16 -5.97
C GLY A 87 4.98 -7.27 -7.49
N ILE A 88 5.02 -6.15 -8.19
CA ILE A 88 5.13 -6.10 -9.66
C ILE A 88 6.44 -6.74 -10.13
N LYS A 89 7.57 -6.34 -9.53
CA LYS A 89 8.89 -6.88 -9.89
C LYS A 89 8.97 -8.40 -9.73
N LEU A 90 8.55 -8.92 -8.58
CA LEU A 90 8.56 -10.35 -8.32
C LEU A 90 7.66 -11.12 -9.29
N THR A 91 6.50 -10.55 -9.63
CA THR A 91 5.58 -11.15 -10.60
C THR A 91 6.20 -11.24 -11.98
N ILE A 92 6.83 -10.14 -12.46
CA ILE A 92 7.50 -10.10 -13.76
C ILE A 92 8.67 -11.10 -13.78
N GLN A 93 9.52 -11.10 -12.74
CA GLN A 93 10.65 -12.00 -12.64
C GLN A 93 10.21 -13.47 -12.65
N ASN A 94 9.15 -13.80 -11.90
CA ASN A 94 8.62 -15.17 -11.87
C ASN A 94 8.03 -15.58 -13.24
N LYS A 95 7.41 -14.65 -13.97
CA LYS A 95 6.88 -14.91 -15.30
C LYS A 95 7.99 -15.14 -16.33
N ILE A 96 9.05 -14.33 -16.28
CA ILE A 96 10.20 -14.44 -17.18
C ILE A 96 10.99 -15.73 -16.90
N ALA A 97 11.16 -16.09 -15.63
CA ALA A 97 11.88 -17.30 -15.24
C ALA A 97 11.19 -18.60 -15.67
N ARG A 98 9.94 -18.53 -16.15
CA ARG A 98 9.15 -19.69 -16.61
C ARG A 98 8.61 -19.47 -18.01
N PRO A 99 9.44 -19.56 -19.05
CA PRO A 99 9.02 -19.31 -20.44
C PRO A 99 8.08 -20.39 -21.00
N LYS A 100 8.05 -21.59 -20.39
CA LYS A 100 7.13 -22.67 -20.77
C LYS A 100 6.17 -22.99 -19.63
N ASN A 101 4.89 -23.01 -19.92
CA ASN A 101 3.86 -23.47 -18.99
C ASN A 101 4.00 -24.97 -18.72
N TYR A 102 3.57 -25.43 -17.55
CA TYR A 102 3.53 -26.86 -17.23
C TYR A 102 2.61 -27.59 -18.23
N ALA A 103 3.03 -28.75 -18.71
CA ALA A 103 2.20 -29.62 -19.56
C ALA A 103 0.92 -30.03 -18.81
N PHE A 104 0.98 -30.19 -17.51
CA PHE A 104 -0.16 -30.43 -16.64
C PHE A 104 -0.25 -29.32 -15.58
N ASN A 105 -1.29 -28.50 -15.66
CA ASN A 105 -1.53 -27.43 -14.68
C ASN A 105 -2.27 -28.00 -13.46
N GLN A 106 -1.52 -28.37 -12.42
CA GLN A 106 -2.06 -28.80 -11.13
C GLN A 106 -1.96 -27.68 -10.07
N SER A 107 -2.15 -26.44 -10.47
CA SER A 107 -2.08 -25.28 -9.56
C SER A 107 -3.01 -25.40 -8.35
N HIS A 108 -4.15 -26.10 -8.49
CA HIS A 108 -5.09 -26.38 -7.40
C HIS A 108 -4.52 -27.25 -6.27
N LYS A 109 -3.54 -28.11 -6.59
CA LYS A 109 -2.89 -28.98 -5.60
C LYS A 109 -1.70 -28.33 -4.91
N ASN A 110 -1.07 -27.35 -5.58
CA ASN A 110 0.24 -26.80 -5.18
C ASN A 110 0.17 -25.39 -4.64
N ALA A 111 -0.94 -24.67 -4.79
CA ALA A 111 -1.10 -23.29 -4.32
C ALA A 111 -2.54 -23.02 -3.93
N ASP A 112 -2.72 -22.34 -2.82
CA ASP A 112 -4.01 -21.89 -2.32
C ASP A 112 -4.65 -20.83 -3.24
N LEU A 113 -5.96 -20.68 -3.18
CA LEU A 113 -6.73 -19.76 -4.01
C LEU A 113 -6.22 -18.31 -3.85
N SER A 114 -5.97 -17.89 -2.61
CA SER A 114 -5.42 -16.56 -2.29
C SER A 114 -4.07 -16.31 -2.95
N SER A 115 -3.17 -17.28 -2.97
CA SER A 115 -1.88 -17.16 -3.65
C SER A 115 -2.01 -17.04 -5.18
N ARG A 116 -3.00 -17.71 -5.76
CA ARG A 116 -3.24 -17.71 -7.21
C ARG A 116 -3.93 -16.43 -7.71
N SER A 117 -4.80 -15.83 -6.88
CA SER A 117 -5.53 -14.60 -7.19
C SER A 117 -4.81 -13.32 -6.77
N MET A 118 -3.63 -13.43 -6.15
CA MET A 118 -2.90 -12.31 -5.55
C MET A 118 -2.72 -11.10 -6.48
N ILE A 119 -2.39 -11.33 -7.76
CA ILE A 119 -2.22 -10.25 -8.74
C ILE A 119 -3.53 -9.56 -9.08
N ILE A 120 -4.60 -10.32 -9.21
CA ILE A 120 -5.93 -9.77 -9.55
C ILE A 120 -6.46 -8.99 -8.35
N SER A 121 -6.43 -9.57 -7.16
CA SER A 121 -6.87 -8.90 -5.94
C SER A 121 -6.03 -7.67 -5.61
N GLY A 122 -4.70 -7.76 -5.76
CA GLY A 122 -3.80 -6.61 -5.58
C GLY A 122 -4.06 -5.50 -6.60
N GLY A 123 -4.37 -5.84 -7.85
CA GLY A 123 -4.75 -4.88 -8.89
C GLY A 123 -6.07 -4.16 -8.57
N LEU A 124 -7.08 -4.88 -8.08
CA LEU A 124 -8.35 -4.30 -7.65
C LEU A 124 -8.17 -3.36 -6.45
N VAL A 125 -7.37 -3.77 -5.45
CA VAL A 125 -7.04 -2.93 -4.29
C VAL A 125 -6.27 -1.68 -4.74
N LEU A 126 -5.37 -1.78 -5.71
CA LEU A 126 -4.64 -0.63 -6.25
C LEU A 126 -5.56 0.37 -6.93
N VAL A 127 -6.51 -0.07 -7.75
CA VAL A 127 -7.50 0.80 -8.37
C VAL A 127 -8.35 1.50 -7.29
N PHE A 128 -8.83 0.74 -6.32
CA PHE A 128 -9.56 1.32 -5.18
C PHE A 128 -8.71 2.36 -4.44
N LEU A 129 -7.44 2.06 -4.16
CA LEU A 129 -6.54 2.97 -3.45
C LEU A 129 -6.35 4.29 -4.20
N VAL A 130 -6.19 4.25 -5.53
CA VAL A 130 -6.05 5.46 -6.35
C VAL A 130 -7.30 6.34 -6.26
N LEU A 131 -8.49 5.74 -6.38
CA LEU A 131 -9.76 6.46 -6.25
C LEU A 131 -9.94 7.00 -4.83
N HIS A 132 -9.65 6.18 -3.82
CA HIS A 132 -9.75 6.57 -2.42
C HIS A 132 -8.81 7.73 -2.06
N LEU A 133 -7.56 7.71 -2.52
CA LEU A 133 -6.63 8.81 -2.30
C LEU A 133 -7.05 10.09 -3.04
N ARG A 134 -7.63 9.95 -4.24
CA ARG A 134 -8.18 11.09 -4.97
C ARG A 134 -9.37 11.72 -4.22
N ASP A 135 -10.34 10.91 -3.85
CA ASP A 135 -11.64 11.40 -3.37
C ASP A 135 -11.60 11.85 -1.89
N TYR A 136 -10.62 11.35 -1.11
CA TYR A 136 -10.49 11.73 0.30
C TYR A 136 -9.19 12.49 0.57
N PHE A 137 -8.02 11.93 0.28
CA PHE A 137 -6.75 12.56 0.64
C PHE A 137 -6.50 13.84 -0.16
N TYR A 138 -6.69 13.80 -1.48
CA TYR A 138 -6.44 14.96 -2.34
C TYR A 138 -7.47 16.07 -2.08
N GLU A 139 -8.75 15.73 -1.99
CA GLU A 139 -9.82 16.69 -1.69
C GLU A 139 -9.58 17.39 -0.34
N LEU A 140 -9.34 16.64 0.74
CA LEU A 140 -9.17 17.20 2.07
C LEU A 140 -7.84 17.98 2.21
N LYS A 141 -6.77 17.54 1.55
CA LYS A 141 -5.43 18.12 1.74
C LYS A 141 -5.14 19.31 0.86
N PHE A 142 -5.67 19.35 -0.36
CA PHE A 142 -5.33 20.33 -1.38
C PHE A 142 -6.49 21.22 -1.81
N ILE A 143 -7.73 20.77 -1.72
CA ILE A 143 -8.93 21.54 -2.08
C ILE A 143 -9.54 22.18 -0.82
N GLY A 144 -9.50 21.45 0.30
CA GLY A 144 -10.09 21.87 1.57
C GLY A 144 -11.55 21.47 1.68
N LEU A 145 -12.11 21.69 2.88
CA LEU A 145 -13.53 21.46 3.13
C LEU A 145 -14.39 22.54 2.44
N PRO A 146 -15.60 22.21 1.97
CA PRO A 146 -16.53 23.18 1.45
C PRO A 146 -16.80 24.31 2.47
N GLU A 147 -17.02 25.54 1.98
CA GLU A 147 -17.35 26.67 2.83
C GLU A 147 -18.57 26.34 3.73
N GLY A 148 -18.42 26.54 5.03
CA GLY A 148 -19.45 26.27 6.03
C GLY A 148 -19.40 24.88 6.69
N VAL A 149 -18.49 24.00 6.31
CA VAL A 149 -18.23 22.74 7.00
C VAL A 149 -17.05 22.94 7.95
N THR A 150 -17.34 23.02 9.24
CA THR A 150 -16.34 23.24 10.31
C THR A 150 -15.97 21.95 11.04
N ASP A 151 -16.70 20.85 10.83
CA ASP A 151 -16.51 19.57 11.51
C ASP A 151 -15.78 18.57 10.60
N TYR A 152 -14.79 17.89 11.16
CA TYR A 152 -14.06 16.79 10.51
C TYR A 152 -14.89 15.52 10.44
#